data_93ca6cadcfa53a1d974988cc72fd6334
#
_entry.id   93ca6cadcfa53a1d974988cc72fd6334
#
_cell.length_a   1.000
_cell.length_b   1.000
_cell.length_c   1.000
_cell.angle_alpha   90.00
_cell.angle_beta   90.00
_cell.angle_gamma   90.00
#
_symmetry.space_group_name_H-M   'P 1'
#
loop_
_entity.id
_entity.type
_entity.pdbx_description
1 polymer ?
#
loop_
_entity_poly.entity_id
_entity_poly.type
_entity_poly.pdbx_seq_one_letter_code
_entity_poly.pdbx_strand_id
1 'polypeptide(L)' 'MVTNAKTINDDTYYKYFTSVQVNEGDTLYSLAEEYGDYFESDKAFINEVKYANHLIDDTIYAGSYLVVPYYSEEYK' A
#
# COMPACT_ATOMS: atom_id res chain seq x y z
N MET A 1 -8.30 14.40 -19.96
CA MET A 1 -7.86 14.33 -19.72
C MET A 1 -7.44 14.39 -19.42
N VAL A 2 -7.23 14.12 -19.50
CA VAL A 2 -6.69 13.99 -19.24
C VAL A 2 -6.21 13.92 -19.09
N THR A 3 -5.93 13.86 -19.13
CA THR A 3 -5.35 13.67 -19.05
C THR A 3 -4.87 13.54 -18.84
N ASN A 4 -4.62 13.33 -18.90
CA ASN A 4 -4.00 12.97 -18.81
C ASN A 4 -3.50 12.61 -18.63
N ALA A 5 -3.22 12.34 -18.64
CA ALA A 5 -2.73 11.93 -18.64
C ALA A 5 -2.37 11.48 -18.36
N LYS A 6 -2.10 11.18 -18.14
CA LYS A 6 -1.75 10.63 -18.03
C LYS A 6 -1.72 9.95 -18.19
N THR A 7 -1.56 9.70 -18.51
CA THR A 7 -1.67 9.07 -18.76
C THR A 7 -1.87 8.24 -18.75
N ILE A 8 -1.52 7.93 -18.81
CA ILE A 8 -1.61 7.15 -18.75
C ILE A 8 -2.07 6.26 -18.46
N ASN A 9 -1.75 6.07 -18.66
CA ASN A 9 -2.14 4.92 -18.29
C ASN A 9 -2.66 4.60 -16.98
N ASP A 10 -2.96 5.28 -16.34
CA ASP A 10 -3.48 5.23 -15.02
C ASP A 10 -4.74 4.45 -14.89
N ASP A 11 -5.52 4.41 -15.92
CA ASP A 11 -6.76 3.65 -15.88
C ASP A 11 -6.52 2.15 -16.02
N THR A 12 -5.27 1.74 -16.08
CA THR A 12 -4.91 0.33 -16.14
C THR A 12 -4.91 -0.31 -14.78
N TYR A 13 -4.80 0.48 -13.72
CA TYR A 13 -4.68 -0.05 -12.36
C TYR A 13 -5.74 0.56 -11.47
N TYR A 14 -6.26 -0.27 -10.56
CA TYR A 14 -7.27 0.15 -9.59
C TYR A 14 -6.69 0.03 -8.21
N LYS A 15 -6.99 0.97 -7.34
CA LYS A 15 -6.45 1.02 -5.99
C LYS A 15 -7.47 0.44 -5.01
N TYR A 16 -7.03 -0.50 -4.22
CA TYR A 16 -7.85 -1.15 -3.21
C TYR A 16 -7.15 -1.11 -1.87
N PHE A 17 -7.92 -1.39 -0.82
CA PHE A 17 -7.38 -1.55 0.52
C PHE A 17 -7.76 -2.94 1.02
N THR A 18 -6.87 -3.54 1.77
CA THR A 18 -7.14 -4.85 2.37
C THR A 18 -6.57 -4.89 3.77
N SER A 19 -7.13 -5.75 4.60
CA SER A 19 -6.65 -5.92 5.97
C SER A 19 -5.69 -7.10 5.99
N VAL A 20 -4.49 -6.88 6.52
CA VAL A 20 -3.49 -7.95 6.60
C VAL A 20 -3.04 -8.09 8.04
N GLN A 21 -2.73 -9.33 8.43
CA GLN A 21 -2.20 -9.58 9.76
C GLN A 21 -0.68 -9.46 9.72
N VAL A 22 -0.12 -8.75 10.67
CA VAL A 22 1.32 -8.59 10.80
C VAL A 22 1.88 -9.89 11.36
N ASN A 23 2.84 -10.47 10.68
CA ASN A 23 3.50 -11.69 11.12
C ASN A 23 4.77 -11.34 11.87
N GLU A 24 5.22 -12.29 12.67
CA GLU A 24 6.45 -12.11 13.42
C GLU A 24 7.59 -11.83 12.44
N GLY A 25 8.37 -10.80 12.73
CA GLY A 25 9.46 -10.40 11.85
C GLY A 25 9.09 -9.42 10.76
N ASP A 26 7.80 -9.14 10.59
CA ASP A 26 7.37 -8.17 9.57
C ASP A 26 7.74 -6.76 9.95
N THR A 27 8.06 -5.99 8.92
CA THR A 27 8.29 -4.56 9.04
C THR A 27 7.45 -3.87 7.99
N LEU A 28 7.34 -2.54 8.09
CA LEU A 28 6.65 -1.80 7.03
C LEU A 28 7.34 -2.01 5.68
N TYR A 29 8.66 -2.19 5.68
CA TYR A 29 9.36 -2.45 4.42
C TYR A 29 9.05 -3.82 3.85
N SER A 30 8.87 -4.84 4.69
CA SER A 30 8.48 -6.15 4.18
C SER A 30 7.08 -6.12 3.58
N LEU A 31 6.19 -5.32 4.17
CA LEU A 31 4.86 -5.13 3.60
C LEU A 31 4.93 -4.37 2.28
N ALA A 32 5.85 -3.41 2.17
CA ALA A 32 6.03 -2.69 0.93
C ALA A 32 6.50 -3.62 -0.18
N GLU A 33 7.36 -4.58 0.13
CA GLU A 33 7.79 -5.57 -0.86
C GLU A 33 6.62 -6.41 -1.34
N GLU A 34 5.71 -6.74 -0.46
CA GLU A 34 4.62 -7.63 -0.80
C GLU A 34 3.46 -6.91 -1.48
N TYR A 35 3.13 -5.71 -1.04
CA TYR A 35 1.93 -5.01 -1.50
C TYR A 35 2.21 -3.71 -2.24
N GLY A 36 3.45 -3.28 -2.27
CA GLY A 36 3.77 -1.93 -2.76
C GLY A 36 3.98 -1.80 -4.25
N ASP A 37 3.65 -2.83 -5.03
CA ASP A 37 3.81 -2.77 -6.47
C ASP A 37 3.03 -1.59 -7.04
N TYR A 38 3.63 -0.91 -8.02
CA TYR A 38 3.05 0.23 -8.70
C TYR A 38 2.99 1.50 -7.85
N PHE A 39 3.49 1.46 -6.62
CA PHE A 39 3.69 2.69 -5.86
C PHE A 39 4.99 3.35 -6.33
N GLU A 40 5.06 4.65 -6.16
CA GLU A 40 6.21 5.42 -6.60
C GLU A 40 7.48 4.95 -5.91
N SER A 41 7.37 4.55 -4.64
CA SER A 41 8.51 4.10 -3.87
C SER A 41 7.99 3.33 -2.66
N ASP A 42 8.88 2.60 -2.00
CA ASP A 42 8.54 1.96 -0.73
C ASP A 42 8.09 2.99 0.29
N LYS A 43 8.77 4.13 0.29
CA LYS A 43 8.42 5.18 1.24
C LYS A 43 7.03 5.71 1.00
N ALA A 44 6.62 5.85 -0.27
CA ALA A 44 5.27 6.29 -0.58
C ALA A 44 4.24 5.30 -0.05
N PHE A 45 4.49 4.00 -0.25
CA PHE A 45 3.60 2.97 0.28
C PHE A 45 3.54 3.04 1.80
N ILE A 46 4.70 3.11 2.45
CA ILE A 46 4.78 3.11 3.90
C ILE A 46 4.05 4.32 4.47
N ASN A 47 4.21 5.48 3.85
CA ASN A 47 3.52 6.67 4.33
C ASN A 47 2.01 6.49 4.26
N GLU A 48 1.50 5.85 3.21
CA GLU A 48 0.06 5.61 3.11
C GLU A 48 -0.41 4.63 4.18
N VAL A 49 0.36 3.58 4.45
CA VAL A 49 0.00 2.63 5.50
C VAL A 49 -0.06 3.34 6.86
N LYS A 50 0.94 4.18 7.12
CA LYS A 50 0.97 4.90 8.39
C LYS A 50 -0.24 5.83 8.51
N TYR A 51 -0.58 6.51 7.44
CA TYR A 51 -1.71 7.42 7.47
C TYR A 51 -3.02 6.66 7.67
N ALA A 52 -3.21 5.58 6.93
CA ALA A 52 -4.46 4.82 6.97
C ALA A 52 -4.70 4.20 8.34
N ASN A 53 -3.63 3.88 9.07
CA ASN A 53 -3.73 3.19 10.36
C ASN A 53 -3.40 4.09 11.54
N HIS A 54 -3.21 5.38 11.29
CA HIS A 54 -2.91 6.36 12.33
C HIS A 54 -1.65 6.03 13.12
N LEU A 55 -0.64 5.51 12.41
CA LEU A 55 0.62 5.18 13.06
C LEU A 55 1.47 6.44 13.22
N ILE A 56 2.07 6.60 14.40
CA ILE A 56 2.89 7.77 14.66
C ILE A 56 4.36 7.50 14.35
N ASP A 57 4.74 6.23 14.22
CA ASP A 57 6.10 5.86 13.84
C ASP A 57 6.03 4.58 13.02
N ASP A 58 7.18 3.96 12.79
CA ASP A 58 7.26 2.79 11.92
C ASP A 58 7.06 1.47 12.65
N THR A 59 6.72 1.53 13.93
CA THR A 59 6.58 0.31 14.74
C THR A 59 5.25 -0.37 14.44
N ILE A 60 5.31 -1.66 14.15
CA ILE A 60 4.13 -2.50 13.98
C ILE A 60 4.33 -3.75 14.84
N TYR A 61 3.22 -4.41 15.18
CA TYR A 61 3.25 -5.49 16.17
C TYR A 61 2.70 -6.76 15.57
N ALA A 62 3.44 -7.87 15.75
CA ALA A 62 2.98 -9.18 15.30
C ALA A 62 1.62 -9.49 15.90
N GLY A 63 0.75 -10.04 15.09
CA GLY A 63 -0.60 -10.41 15.51
C GLY A 63 -1.64 -9.33 15.31
N SER A 64 -1.23 -8.08 15.14
CA SER A 64 -2.19 -7.01 14.88
C SER A 64 -2.54 -6.98 13.39
N TYR A 65 -3.58 -6.24 13.05
CA TYR A 65 -4.03 -6.10 11.68
C TYR A 65 -3.80 -4.67 11.21
N LEU A 66 -3.41 -4.55 9.95
CA LEU A 66 -3.22 -3.24 9.31
C LEU A 66 -4.03 -3.21 8.03
N VAL A 67 -4.58 -2.03 7.74
CA VAL A 67 -5.19 -1.78 6.44
C VAL A 67 -4.08 -1.30 5.51
N VAL A 68 -3.88 -2.01 4.40
CA VAL A 68 -2.83 -1.64 3.45
C VAL A 68 -3.42 -1.39 2.08
N PRO A 69 -2.90 -0.41 1.34
CA PRO A 69 -3.33 -0.16 -0.03
C PRO A 69 -2.56 -1.06 -0.99
N TYR A 70 -3.20 -1.40 -2.08
CA TYR A 70 -2.51 -2.11 -3.15
C TYR A 70 -3.19 -1.79 -4.48
N TYR A 71 -2.45 -1.97 -5.57
CA TYR A 71 -2.97 -1.74 -6.90
C TYR A 71 -3.16 -3.07 -7.61
N SER A 72 -4.21 -3.15 -8.41
CA SER A 72 -4.51 -4.35 -9.18
C SER A 72 -4.95 -3.95 -10.57
N GLU A 73 -4.59 -4.77 -11.55
CA GLU A 73 -5.07 -4.59 -12.91
C GLU A 73 -6.52 -5.02 -13.04
N GLU A 74 -7.01 -5.77 -12.10
CA GLU A 74 -8.38 -6.28 -12.12
C GLU A 74 -9.32 -5.37 -11.38
N TYR A 75 -10.42 -5.06 -12.02
CA TYR A 75 -11.49 -4.36 -11.34
C TYR A 75 -12.23 -5.35 -10.43
N LYS A 76 -12.30 -5.03 -9.16
CA LYS A 76 -12.95 -5.88 -8.16
C LYS A 76 -14.18 -5.20 -7.60
#